data_75e4fb9e8b54a9f10955f0a3fb02b637
#
_entry.id   75e4fb9e8b54a9f10955f0a3fb02b637
#
_cell.length_a   1.000
_cell.length_b   1.000
_cell.length_c   1.000
_cell.angle_alpha   90.00
_cell.angle_beta   90.00
_cell.angle_gamma   90.00
#
_symmetry.space_group_name_H-M   'P 1'
#
loop_
_entity.id
_entity.type
_entity.pdbx_description
1 polymer ?
#
loop_
_entity_poly.entity_id
_entity_poly.type
_entity_poly.pdbx_seq_one_letter_code
_entity_poly.pdbx_strand_id
1 'polypeptide(L)'
;MPRFASVLKTVISYFLVVIELFVVPVTAGDASYLKNASITLEINEDVEYQSFNGFGASAAWWAQDAGNSEYADEIAKALYSKDGLGLNIYRYNVGGGEKDNPNARVFNNRATESFYYYNDATGKYEYDFTRDAGAQKMLEKALSYGCVDTVVLFANSPHYSMTGSGSACGSYSDFTCNLPEENYEAFADYFLTITEYFLDKGVPVKYISPINEPQWSWGGGWVGQEGCHYEPDEALAVFKVFAQKIKESGLPVRLMAPESGEVGETTENYFDALYNDEEIREVLGSLAYHSYWSDNNYWGKYGFGETINEKYSDINVDMTEWCELPCSHDINDFESAMLMANVIMDDIKVTGVNSWSSWVGVNNYGIDENGNMISDGLLVADDKCTELYTAARYSAMAHFSKYIPAGSKRIYTNPSRLLGKDISLQDIETTAFKTPDGKIVLILLNNGQSLNVMTGKLTGKMEVVSSTAEKQLETVYSGRTKMFVECPADSITTVIFS
;
A
#
# COMPACT_ATOMS: atom_id res chain seq x y z
N MET A 1 -0.63 42.95 -23.25
CA MET A 1 -1.14 42.65 -21.88
C MET A 1 -0.54 41.41 -21.19
N PRO A 2 -0.06 40.32 -21.85
CA PRO A 2 0.54 39.19 -21.11
C PRO A 2 1.88 39.51 -20.41
N ARG A 3 2.72 40.37 -20.98
CA ARG A 3 4.01 40.75 -20.40
C ARG A 3 3.89 41.56 -19.09
N PHE A 4 2.84 42.36 -18.94
CA PHE A 4 2.63 43.15 -17.72
C PHE A 4 2.17 42.31 -16.53
N ALA A 5 1.36 41.28 -16.76
CA ALA A 5 0.91 40.36 -15.73
C ALA A 5 2.07 39.45 -15.22
N SER A 6 2.99 39.07 -16.13
CA SER A 6 4.20 38.30 -15.76
C SER A 6 5.15 39.14 -14.91
N VAL A 7 5.43 40.39 -15.29
CA VAL A 7 6.29 41.30 -14.52
C VAL A 7 5.69 41.62 -13.16
N LEU A 8 4.36 41.81 -13.07
CA LEU A 8 3.67 42.09 -11.82
C LEU A 8 3.71 40.88 -10.86
N LYS A 9 3.48 39.66 -11.36
CA LYS A 9 3.64 38.43 -10.56
C LYS A 9 5.07 38.29 -10.05
N THR A 10 6.06 38.55 -10.89
CA THR A 10 7.49 38.49 -10.55
C THR A 10 7.85 39.51 -9.47
N VAL A 11 7.36 40.75 -9.57
CA VAL A 11 7.61 41.80 -8.56
C VAL A 11 6.91 41.47 -7.24
N ILE A 12 5.69 40.90 -7.27
CA ILE A 12 4.97 40.49 -6.08
C ILE A 12 5.69 39.31 -5.39
N SER A 13 6.20 38.33 -6.14
CA SER A 13 7.00 37.24 -5.59
C SER A 13 8.30 37.75 -4.95
N TYR A 14 8.98 38.72 -5.56
CA TYR A 14 10.15 39.37 -4.95
C TYR A 14 9.80 40.14 -3.68
N PHE A 15 8.66 40.83 -3.65
CA PHE A 15 8.21 41.61 -2.50
C PHE A 15 7.80 40.68 -1.35
N LEU A 16 7.17 39.55 -1.64
CA LEU A 16 6.82 38.55 -0.64
C LEU A 16 8.07 37.88 -0.06
N VAL A 17 9.07 37.52 -0.89
CA VAL A 17 10.36 37.00 -0.41
C VAL A 17 11.09 38.01 0.46
N VAL A 18 11.05 39.31 0.13
CA VAL A 18 11.67 40.36 0.93
C VAL A 18 10.93 40.59 2.25
N ILE A 19 9.59 40.50 2.27
CA ILE A 19 8.80 40.62 3.50
C ILE A 19 9.01 39.41 4.42
N GLU A 20 9.12 38.21 3.87
CA GLU A 20 9.43 36.99 4.66
C GLU A 20 10.84 37.02 5.25
N LEU A 21 11.80 37.61 4.59
CA LEU A 21 13.15 37.83 5.12
C LEU A 21 13.23 38.75 6.36
N PHE A 22 12.22 39.61 6.57
CA PHE A 22 12.17 40.50 7.75
C PHE A 22 11.45 39.94 8.96
N VAL A 23 10.77 38.79 8.81
CA VAL A 23 9.95 38.22 9.91
C VAL A 23 10.64 37.04 10.59
N VAL A 24 11.64 36.41 9.93
CA VAL A 24 12.44 35.34 10.52
C VAL A 24 13.86 35.86 10.72
N PRO A 25 14.48 35.67 11.90
CA PRO A 25 15.88 36.06 12.11
C PRO A 25 16.78 35.23 11.21
N VAL A 26 17.21 35.83 10.09
CA VAL A 26 18.15 35.22 9.15
C VAL A 26 19.53 35.15 9.80
N THR A 27 20.05 33.94 10.01
CA THR A 27 21.43 33.75 10.47
C THR A 27 22.42 33.93 9.32
N ALA A 28 23.71 34.16 9.60
CA ALA A 28 24.73 34.29 8.57
C ALA A 28 24.85 33.01 7.67
N GLY A 29 24.45 31.85 8.19
CA GLY A 29 24.32 30.60 7.43
C GLY A 29 23.20 30.66 6.38
N ASP A 30 22.06 31.27 6.72
CA ASP A 30 20.89 31.34 5.84
C ASP A 30 21.15 32.21 4.57
N ALA A 31 22.01 33.21 4.67
CA ALA A 31 22.37 34.06 3.52
C ALA A 31 23.14 33.32 2.41
N SER A 32 23.84 32.24 2.75
CA SER A 32 24.51 31.40 1.74
C SER A 32 23.52 30.51 0.98
N TYR A 33 22.44 30.08 1.64
CA TYR A 33 21.38 29.26 1.03
C TYR A 33 20.53 30.05 0.04
N LEU A 34 20.31 31.36 0.25
CA LEU A 34 19.60 32.21 -0.71
C LEU A 34 20.22 32.23 -2.11
N LYS A 35 21.57 32.05 -2.19
CA LYS A 35 22.25 31.89 -3.48
C LYS A 35 22.01 30.51 -4.11
N ASN A 36 21.75 29.51 -3.28
CA ASN A 36 21.62 28.12 -3.68
C ASN A 36 20.17 27.61 -3.66
N ALA A 37 19.23 28.41 -3.09
CA ALA A 37 17.80 28.04 -3.11
C ALA A 37 17.32 27.88 -4.55
N SER A 38 16.64 26.78 -4.80
CA SER A 38 16.29 26.33 -6.13
C SER A 38 14.79 26.47 -6.39
N ILE A 39 14.00 26.11 -5.40
CA ILE A 39 12.53 26.16 -5.44
C ILE A 39 11.98 26.71 -4.13
N THR A 40 10.75 27.24 -4.20
CA THR A 40 9.92 27.52 -3.03
C THR A 40 8.73 26.58 -3.05
N LEU A 41 8.32 26.13 -1.87
CA LEU A 41 7.18 25.26 -1.68
C LEU A 41 6.11 25.99 -0.87
N GLU A 42 4.95 26.20 -1.48
CA GLU A 42 3.76 26.64 -0.75
C GLU A 42 3.13 25.42 -0.06
N ILE A 43 2.88 25.54 1.25
CA ILE A 43 2.14 24.56 2.04
C ILE A 43 0.94 25.30 2.64
N ASN A 44 -0.28 24.79 2.41
CA ASN A 44 -1.51 25.39 2.93
C ASN A 44 -2.32 24.35 3.73
N GLU A 45 -2.28 24.50 5.05
CA GLU A 45 -2.98 23.63 6.00
C GLU A 45 -4.51 23.74 5.95
N ASP A 46 -5.02 24.87 5.45
CA ASP A 46 -6.47 25.13 5.35
C ASP A 46 -7.12 24.46 4.15
N VAL A 47 -6.31 23.92 3.22
CA VAL A 47 -6.79 23.17 2.06
C VAL A 47 -6.51 21.71 2.29
N GLU A 48 -7.53 21.00 2.79
CA GLU A 48 -7.49 19.58 3.09
C GLU A 48 -8.06 18.76 1.92
N TYR A 49 -7.47 17.57 1.70
CA TYR A 49 -7.93 16.55 0.77
C TYR A 49 -8.43 15.31 1.54
N GLN A 50 -8.16 14.12 1.05
CA GLN A 50 -8.60 12.87 1.68
C GLN A 50 -8.02 12.66 3.08
N SER A 51 -8.79 11.95 3.91
CA SER A 51 -8.25 11.29 5.12
C SER A 51 -7.43 10.09 4.69
N PHE A 52 -6.31 9.88 5.34
CA PHE A 52 -5.45 8.74 5.07
C PHE A 52 -5.51 7.74 6.24
N ASN A 53 -5.85 6.48 5.92
CA ASN A 53 -6.12 5.43 6.91
C ASN A 53 -4.89 4.59 7.26
N GLY A 54 -3.77 4.83 6.57
CA GLY A 54 -2.49 4.23 6.90
C GLY A 54 -1.89 3.33 5.83
N PHE A 55 -0.88 2.60 6.24
CA PHE A 55 -0.07 1.74 5.37
C PHE A 55 -0.11 0.29 5.83
N GLY A 56 0.00 -0.62 4.87
CA GLY A 56 -0.03 -2.05 5.12
C GLY A 56 0.94 -2.86 4.27
N ALA A 57 0.92 -4.15 4.53
CA ALA A 57 1.55 -5.15 3.68
C ALA A 57 0.78 -6.47 3.72
N SER A 58 0.80 -7.19 2.59
CA SER A 58 0.25 -8.55 2.54
C SER A 58 1.16 -9.54 3.26
N ALA A 59 0.53 -10.49 3.96
CA ALA A 59 1.17 -11.59 4.65
C ALA A 59 1.23 -12.88 3.81
N ALA A 60 0.73 -12.87 2.58
CA ALA A 60 0.82 -13.98 1.65
C ALA A 60 2.28 -14.07 1.14
N TRP A 61 2.82 -15.14 1.14
CA TRP A 61 2.68 -16.53 1.62
C TRP A 61 3.65 -16.75 2.77
N TRP A 62 4.55 -15.77 2.96
CA TRP A 62 5.69 -15.78 3.87
C TRP A 62 5.30 -16.01 5.34
N ALA A 63 4.13 -15.55 5.74
CA ALA A 63 3.71 -15.63 7.13
C ALA A 63 3.57 -17.07 7.62
N GLN A 64 3.26 -18.05 6.73
CA GLN A 64 3.16 -19.47 7.05
C GLN A 64 4.48 -20.03 7.61
N ASP A 65 5.60 -19.65 7.00
CA ASP A 65 6.94 -20.12 7.39
C ASP A 65 7.56 -19.17 8.43
N ALA A 66 7.49 -17.86 8.21
CA ALA A 66 8.07 -16.86 9.10
C ALA A 66 7.54 -16.93 10.54
N GLY A 67 6.25 -17.19 10.74
CA GLY A 67 5.68 -17.29 12.10
C GLY A 67 6.24 -18.45 12.93
N ASN A 68 6.85 -19.44 12.30
CA ASN A 68 7.52 -20.56 12.97
C ASN A 68 9.05 -20.38 13.03
N SER A 69 9.61 -19.36 12.38
CA SER A 69 11.05 -19.10 12.33
C SER A 69 11.56 -18.38 13.58
N GLU A 70 12.88 -18.38 13.76
CA GLU A 70 13.53 -17.57 14.79
C GLU A 70 13.45 -16.05 14.51
N TYR A 71 13.24 -15.65 13.25
CA TYR A 71 13.11 -14.26 12.82
C TYR A 71 11.69 -13.69 12.96
N ALA A 72 10.71 -14.48 13.39
CA ALA A 72 9.30 -14.03 13.48
C ALA A 72 9.12 -12.73 14.28
N ASP A 73 9.86 -12.57 15.37
CA ASP A 73 9.79 -11.36 16.21
C ASP A 73 10.49 -10.17 15.56
N GLU A 74 11.63 -10.39 14.92
CA GLU A 74 12.39 -9.37 14.20
C GLU A 74 11.59 -8.83 13.00
N ILE A 75 10.94 -9.71 12.23
CA ILE A 75 10.04 -9.35 11.13
C ILE A 75 8.86 -8.53 11.66
N ALA A 76 8.18 -9.02 12.71
CA ALA A 76 7.06 -8.28 13.29
C ALA A 76 7.48 -6.90 13.80
N LYS A 77 8.63 -6.78 14.44
CA LYS A 77 9.19 -5.52 14.89
C LYS A 77 9.50 -4.60 13.72
N ALA A 78 10.16 -5.10 12.68
CA ALA A 78 10.54 -4.29 11.52
C ALA A 78 9.31 -3.74 10.78
N LEU A 79 8.26 -4.53 10.60
CA LEU A 79 7.08 -4.11 9.85
C LEU A 79 6.06 -3.35 10.71
N TYR A 80 5.75 -3.82 11.93
CA TYR A 80 4.56 -3.42 12.69
C TYR A 80 4.87 -2.71 14.00
N SER A 81 6.13 -2.37 14.30
CA SER A 81 6.45 -1.55 15.48
C SER A 81 6.68 -0.09 15.12
N LYS A 82 6.56 0.81 16.11
CA LYS A 82 6.89 2.25 15.96
C LYS A 82 8.37 2.51 15.64
N ASP A 83 9.25 1.58 16.03
CA ASP A 83 10.68 1.65 15.72
C ASP A 83 10.97 1.20 14.28
N GLY A 84 10.13 0.33 13.73
CA GLY A 84 10.15 -0.13 12.35
C GLY A 84 9.34 0.76 11.40
N LEU A 85 8.59 0.14 10.47
CA LEU A 85 7.72 0.84 9.52
C LEU A 85 6.44 1.39 10.16
N GLY A 86 6.00 0.86 11.29
CA GLY A 86 4.76 1.27 11.94
C GLY A 86 3.50 0.95 11.15
N LEU A 87 3.52 -0.08 10.31
CA LEU A 87 2.35 -0.48 9.51
C LEU A 87 1.17 -0.77 10.43
N ASN A 88 0.02 -0.19 10.10
CA ASN A 88 -1.21 -0.36 10.87
C ASN A 88 -2.24 -1.27 10.18
N ILE A 89 -2.03 -1.65 8.93
CA ILE A 89 -2.88 -2.55 8.17
C ILE A 89 -2.14 -3.87 7.94
N TYR A 90 -2.77 -4.98 8.33
CA TYR A 90 -2.28 -6.34 8.10
C TYR A 90 -3.24 -7.07 7.17
N ARG A 91 -2.80 -7.47 5.96
CA ARG A 91 -3.59 -8.28 5.03
C ARG A 91 -3.28 -9.77 5.28
N TYR A 92 -4.19 -10.47 5.97
CA TYR A 92 -4.08 -11.90 6.25
C TYR A 92 -4.61 -12.72 5.08
N ASN A 93 -3.79 -13.63 4.55
CA ASN A 93 -4.20 -14.50 3.45
C ASN A 93 -5.03 -15.69 3.97
N VAL A 94 -6.31 -15.70 3.67
CA VAL A 94 -7.19 -16.85 3.89
C VAL A 94 -6.97 -17.81 2.74
N GLY A 95 -6.27 -18.90 3.01
CA GLY A 95 -5.78 -19.82 1.97
C GLY A 95 -6.86 -20.62 1.27
N GLY A 96 -6.69 -20.84 -0.02
CA GLY A 96 -7.52 -21.74 -0.84
C GLY A 96 -7.30 -23.23 -0.59
N GLY A 97 -6.29 -23.59 0.25
CA GLY A 97 -6.05 -24.96 0.68
C GLY A 97 -5.22 -25.81 -0.28
N GLU A 98 -4.51 -25.22 -1.23
CA GLU A 98 -3.70 -25.97 -2.20
C GLU A 98 -2.61 -26.83 -1.55
N LYS A 99 -2.16 -26.51 -0.33
CA LYS A 99 -1.18 -27.29 0.41
C LYS A 99 -1.68 -28.69 0.75
N ASP A 100 -2.97 -28.86 0.93
CA ASP A 100 -3.64 -30.13 1.24
C ASP A 100 -4.32 -30.75 0.01
N ASN A 101 -4.31 -30.06 -1.12
CA ASN A 101 -4.94 -30.52 -2.34
C ASN A 101 -4.06 -31.61 -3.01
N PRO A 102 -4.56 -32.85 -3.18
CA PRO A 102 -3.80 -33.92 -3.85
C PRO A 102 -3.51 -33.60 -5.33
N ASN A 103 -4.23 -32.63 -5.90
CA ASN A 103 -4.08 -32.16 -7.26
C ASN A 103 -3.54 -30.71 -7.33
N ALA A 104 -2.75 -30.29 -6.35
CA ALA A 104 -2.16 -28.96 -6.27
C ALA A 104 -1.43 -28.59 -7.58
N ARG A 105 -1.63 -27.34 -8.06
CA ARG A 105 -1.05 -26.82 -9.29
C ARG A 105 -0.16 -25.61 -9.08
N VAL A 106 0.25 -25.34 -7.85
CA VAL A 106 1.06 -24.20 -7.45
C VAL A 106 2.34 -24.66 -6.76
N PHE A 107 3.38 -23.83 -6.75
CA PHE A 107 4.63 -24.11 -6.06
C PHE A 107 4.42 -24.24 -4.54
N ASN A 108 5.16 -25.14 -3.89
CA ASN A 108 5.02 -25.46 -2.46
C ASN A 108 5.11 -24.22 -1.55
N ASN A 109 5.99 -23.27 -1.84
CA ASN A 109 6.15 -22.04 -1.06
C ASN A 109 5.00 -21.04 -1.24
N ARG A 110 4.14 -21.25 -2.25
CA ARG A 110 2.94 -20.42 -2.52
C ARG A 110 1.63 -21.19 -2.34
N ALA A 111 1.70 -22.48 -2.09
CA ALA A 111 0.55 -23.28 -1.68
C ALA A 111 0.12 -22.89 -0.27
N THR A 112 -1.14 -22.56 -0.09
CA THR A 112 -1.66 -22.12 1.20
C THR A 112 -2.28 -23.27 1.99
N GLU A 113 -2.14 -23.22 3.31
CA GLU A 113 -2.92 -24.03 4.23
C GLU A 113 -4.31 -23.42 4.42
N SER A 114 -5.33 -24.24 4.72
CA SER A 114 -6.68 -23.77 5.02
C SER A 114 -7.14 -24.27 6.37
N PHE A 115 -7.99 -23.51 7.05
CA PHE A 115 -8.72 -23.96 8.25
C PHE A 115 -9.78 -25.00 7.94
N TYR A 116 -10.18 -25.15 6.67
CA TYR A 116 -11.16 -26.10 6.19
C TYR A 116 -10.46 -27.20 5.42
N TYR A 117 -10.58 -28.43 5.85
CA TYR A 117 -9.82 -29.55 5.32
C TYR A 117 -10.67 -30.82 5.24
N TYR A 118 -10.28 -31.73 4.37
CA TYR A 118 -10.90 -33.06 4.30
C TYR A 118 -10.35 -33.96 5.38
N ASN A 119 -11.22 -34.44 6.28
CA ASN A 119 -10.86 -35.37 7.33
C ASN A 119 -11.09 -36.81 6.87
N ASP A 120 -10.03 -37.54 6.54
CA ASP A 120 -10.09 -38.93 6.07
C ASP A 120 -10.77 -39.88 7.08
N ALA A 121 -10.68 -39.60 8.39
CA ALA A 121 -11.29 -40.45 9.42
C ALA A 121 -12.83 -40.32 9.46
N THR A 122 -13.37 -39.15 9.13
CA THR A 122 -14.81 -38.90 9.11
C THR A 122 -15.40 -38.91 7.70
N GLY A 123 -14.54 -38.83 6.67
CA GLY A 123 -14.94 -38.73 5.27
C GLY A 123 -15.65 -37.42 4.93
N LYS A 124 -15.37 -36.34 5.66
CA LYS A 124 -16.02 -35.04 5.50
C LYS A 124 -15.02 -33.90 5.58
N TYR A 125 -15.42 -32.74 5.04
CA TYR A 125 -14.76 -31.48 5.29
C TYR A 125 -15.15 -30.93 6.65
N GLU A 126 -14.15 -30.47 7.40
CA GLU A 126 -14.28 -29.97 8.78
C GLU A 126 -13.39 -28.75 8.99
N TYR A 127 -13.73 -27.91 9.98
CA TYR A 127 -12.86 -26.81 10.41
C TYR A 127 -11.90 -27.27 11.49
N ASP A 128 -10.63 -26.88 11.35
CA ASP A 128 -9.61 -27.02 12.37
C ASP A 128 -8.81 -25.73 12.47
N PHE A 129 -9.10 -24.94 13.48
CA PHE A 129 -8.44 -23.65 13.72
C PHE A 129 -7.05 -23.77 14.36
N THR A 130 -6.51 -24.97 14.54
CA THR A 130 -5.09 -25.17 14.86
C THR A 130 -4.19 -25.15 13.62
N ARG A 131 -4.79 -25.18 12.43
CA ARG A 131 -4.11 -25.13 11.15
C ARG A 131 -3.67 -23.69 10.83
N ASP A 132 -2.87 -23.53 9.78
CA ASP A 132 -2.24 -22.27 9.41
C ASP A 132 -1.52 -21.59 10.60
N ALA A 133 -0.94 -22.43 11.45
CA ALA A 133 -0.38 -22.02 12.74
C ALA A 133 0.74 -20.99 12.61
N GLY A 134 1.53 -21.05 11.52
CA GLY A 134 2.60 -20.08 11.25
C GLY A 134 2.03 -18.70 10.99
N ALA A 135 1.08 -18.56 10.08
CA ALA A 135 0.47 -17.28 9.76
C ALA A 135 -0.31 -16.68 10.95
N GLN A 136 -1.00 -17.53 11.74
CA GLN A 136 -1.64 -17.07 12.97
C GLN A 136 -0.63 -16.51 13.99
N LYS A 137 0.49 -17.20 14.22
CA LYS A 137 1.56 -16.71 15.12
C LYS A 137 2.18 -15.41 14.62
N MET A 138 2.34 -15.27 13.29
CA MET A 138 2.88 -14.03 12.70
C MET A 138 1.93 -12.85 12.94
N LEU A 139 0.63 -13.05 12.75
CA LEU A 139 -0.40 -12.06 13.08
C LEU A 139 -0.39 -11.70 14.57
N GLU A 140 -0.34 -12.69 15.47
CA GLU A 140 -0.27 -12.45 16.92
C GLU A 140 0.96 -11.62 17.30
N LYS A 141 2.12 -11.88 16.69
CA LYS A 141 3.34 -11.09 16.89
C LYS A 141 3.18 -9.67 16.35
N ALA A 142 2.63 -9.49 15.16
CA ALA A 142 2.36 -8.18 14.59
C ALA A 142 1.45 -7.33 15.50
N LEU A 143 0.35 -7.91 15.99
CA LEU A 143 -0.58 -7.28 16.92
C LEU A 143 0.09 -6.90 18.25
N SER A 144 1.03 -7.68 18.74
CA SER A 144 1.72 -7.45 20.03
C SER A 144 2.51 -6.13 20.07
N TYR A 145 2.91 -5.58 18.92
CA TYR A 145 3.60 -4.30 18.82
C TYR A 145 2.66 -3.08 18.87
N GLY A 146 1.35 -3.29 18.75
CA GLY A 146 0.30 -2.29 18.99
C GLY A 146 0.17 -1.20 17.91
N CYS A 147 0.78 -1.36 16.74
CA CYS A 147 0.54 -0.48 15.59
C CYS A 147 -0.63 -0.97 14.74
N VAL A 148 -0.82 -2.29 14.61
CA VAL A 148 -1.90 -2.87 13.80
C VAL A 148 -3.25 -2.60 14.43
N ASP A 149 -4.07 -1.80 13.77
CA ASP A 149 -5.44 -1.49 14.16
C ASP A 149 -6.47 -1.95 13.12
N THR A 150 -6.01 -2.45 11.99
CA THR A 150 -6.82 -2.91 10.87
C THR A 150 -6.27 -4.23 10.34
N VAL A 151 -7.10 -5.26 10.39
CA VAL A 151 -6.82 -6.53 9.71
C VAL A 151 -7.81 -6.69 8.58
N VAL A 152 -7.28 -6.99 7.38
CA VAL A 152 -8.04 -7.38 6.20
C VAL A 152 -7.86 -8.87 6.00
N LEU A 153 -8.94 -9.63 6.04
CA LEU A 153 -8.92 -11.03 5.63
C LEU A 153 -9.15 -11.08 4.12
N PHE A 154 -8.15 -11.51 3.35
CA PHE A 154 -8.30 -11.61 1.90
C PHE A 154 -8.01 -13.02 1.40
N ALA A 155 -8.59 -13.39 0.26
CA ALA A 155 -8.30 -14.65 -0.41
C ALA A 155 -7.97 -14.43 -1.88
N ASN A 156 -6.94 -15.14 -2.37
CA ASN A 156 -6.63 -15.17 -3.80
C ASN A 156 -7.67 -16.00 -4.59
N SER A 157 -8.30 -16.97 -3.95
CA SER A 157 -9.26 -17.88 -4.56
C SER A 157 -10.19 -18.47 -3.51
N PRO A 158 -11.39 -18.95 -3.90
CA PRO A 158 -12.17 -19.85 -3.06
C PRO A 158 -11.39 -21.12 -2.72
N HIS A 159 -11.79 -21.79 -1.62
CA HIS A 159 -11.21 -23.06 -1.23
C HIS A 159 -11.34 -24.11 -2.35
N TYR A 160 -10.30 -24.90 -2.60
CA TYR A 160 -10.25 -25.83 -3.75
C TYR A 160 -11.45 -26.79 -3.84
N SER A 161 -12.03 -27.18 -2.69
CA SER A 161 -13.19 -28.07 -2.67
C SER A 161 -14.51 -27.43 -3.16
N MET A 162 -14.53 -26.12 -3.28
CA MET A 162 -15.69 -25.34 -3.72
C MET A 162 -15.59 -24.95 -5.19
N THR A 163 -14.44 -25.19 -5.81
CA THR A 163 -14.18 -24.78 -7.19
C THR A 163 -14.56 -25.86 -8.22
N GLY A 164 -14.93 -25.41 -9.40
CA GLY A 164 -15.30 -26.31 -10.51
C GLY A 164 -14.12 -27.18 -11.00
N SER A 165 -12.90 -26.69 -10.91
CA SER A 165 -11.70 -27.44 -11.30
C SER A 165 -11.18 -28.35 -10.18
N GLY A 166 -11.65 -28.24 -8.95
CA GLY A 166 -11.10 -28.91 -7.78
C GLY A 166 -9.72 -28.37 -7.37
N SER A 167 -9.37 -27.13 -7.76
CA SER A 167 -8.14 -26.46 -7.42
C SER A 167 -8.39 -24.96 -7.21
N ALA A 168 -7.71 -24.35 -6.25
CA ALA A 168 -7.75 -22.90 -6.02
C ALA A 168 -6.93 -22.10 -7.06
N CYS A 169 -6.38 -22.76 -8.07
CA CYS A 169 -5.54 -22.17 -9.11
C CYS A 169 -6.30 -21.84 -10.41
N GLY A 170 -7.57 -21.50 -10.33
CA GLY A 170 -8.43 -21.16 -11.46
C GLY A 170 -8.87 -22.38 -12.28
N SER A 171 -9.49 -22.13 -13.43
CA SER A 171 -9.95 -23.18 -14.34
C SER A 171 -8.78 -23.87 -15.05
N TYR A 172 -9.03 -25.06 -15.65
CA TYR A 172 -7.94 -25.78 -16.33
C TYR A 172 -7.60 -25.24 -17.71
N SER A 173 -8.57 -24.77 -18.48
CA SER A 173 -8.35 -24.52 -19.92
C SER A 173 -9.13 -23.37 -20.53
N ASP A 174 -10.25 -22.98 -19.95
CA ASP A 174 -11.14 -21.95 -20.51
C ASP A 174 -10.99 -20.57 -19.84
N PHE A 175 -10.26 -20.52 -18.70
CA PHE A 175 -9.97 -19.30 -17.97
C PHE A 175 -11.23 -18.53 -17.51
N THR A 176 -12.36 -19.23 -17.37
CA THR A 176 -13.61 -18.69 -16.86
C THR A 176 -13.67 -18.73 -15.34
N CYS A 177 -14.76 -18.22 -14.76
CA CYS A 177 -15.02 -18.30 -13.33
C CYS A 177 -14.90 -19.73 -12.82
N ASN A 178 -14.08 -19.96 -11.81
CA ASN A 178 -13.83 -21.28 -11.23
C ASN A 178 -14.71 -21.57 -10.01
N LEU A 179 -15.56 -20.63 -9.60
CA LEU A 179 -16.51 -20.82 -8.50
C LEU A 179 -17.92 -21.02 -9.09
N PRO A 180 -18.49 -22.24 -9.06
CA PRO A 180 -19.88 -22.48 -9.48
C PRO A 180 -20.88 -21.73 -8.59
N GLU A 181 -21.99 -21.26 -9.17
CA GLU A 181 -23.02 -20.47 -8.46
C GLU A 181 -23.57 -21.20 -7.24
N GLU A 182 -23.78 -22.52 -7.30
CA GLU A 182 -24.23 -23.35 -6.21
C GLU A 182 -23.29 -23.34 -4.98
N ASN A 183 -22.06 -22.87 -5.13
CA ASN A 183 -21.04 -22.79 -4.06
C ASN A 183 -20.86 -21.37 -3.51
N TYR A 184 -21.57 -20.35 -4.00
CA TYR A 184 -21.43 -18.96 -3.53
C TYR A 184 -21.74 -18.84 -2.02
N GLU A 185 -22.84 -19.46 -1.57
CA GLU A 185 -23.19 -19.47 -0.13
C GLU A 185 -22.14 -20.21 0.72
N ALA A 186 -21.67 -21.37 0.25
CA ALA A 186 -20.63 -22.14 0.95
C ALA A 186 -19.34 -21.36 1.09
N PHE A 187 -18.95 -20.60 0.05
CA PHE A 187 -17.77 -19.74 0.09
C PHE A 187 -17.94 -18.56 1.07
N ALA A 188 -19.10 -17.94 1.09
CA ALA A 188 -19.40 -16.88 2.04
C ALA A 188 -19.43 -17.40 3.49
N ASP A 189 -20.07 -18.54 3.74
CA ASP A 189 -20.09 -19.18 5.06
C ASP A 189 -18.68 -19.58 5.53
N TYR A 190 -17.84 -20.10 4.63
CA TYR A 190 -16.43 -20.40 4.89
C TYR A 190 -15.67 -19.16 5.38
N PHE A 191 -15.82 -18.07 4.65
CA PHE A 191 -15.12 -16.83 4.95
C PHE A 191 -15.58 -16.20 6.28
N LEU A 192 -16.90 -16.15 6.50
CA LEU A 192 -17.46 -15.58 7.73
C LEU A 192 -17.18 -16.44 8.97
N THR A 193 -17.11 -17.77 8.83
CA THR A 193 -16.69 -18.66 9.93
C THR A 193 -15.26 -18.37 10.38
N ILE A 194 -14.35 -18.12 9.45
CA ILE A 194 -12.96 -17.74 9.76
C ILE A 194 -12.92 -16.32 10.35
N THR A 195 -13.76 -15.42 9.82
CA THR A 195 -13.86 -14.04 10.33
C THR A 195 -14.33 -14.02 11.79
N GLU A 196 -15.35 -14.77 12.12
CA GLU A 196 -15.86 -14.91 13.49
C GLU A 196 -14.78 -15.45 14.44
N TYR A 197 -14.05 -16.49 14.02
CA TYR A 197 -12.92 -17.04 14.79
C TYR A 197 -11.88 -15.99 15.14
N PHE A 198 -11.45 -15.15 14.18
CA PHE A 198 -10.49 -14.10 14.46
C PHE A 198 -11.05 -12.98 15.34
N LEU A 199 -12.30 -12.59 15.13
CA LEU A 199 -12.98 -11.60 15.97
C LEU A 199 -13.11 -12.10 17.42
N ASP A 200 -13.44 -13.37 17.64
CA ASP A 200 -13.53 -14.00 18.97
C ASP A 200 -12.18 -14.00 19.70
N LYS A 201 -11.08 -14.06 18.96
CA LYS A 201 -9.71 -13.89 19.48
C LYS A 201 -9.33 -12.43 19.76
N GLY A 202 -10.21 -11.46 19.46
CA GLY A 202 -9.93 -10.04 19.63
C GLY A 202 -9.06 -9.44 18.54
N VAL A 203 -8.91 -10.11 17.38
CA VAL A 203 -8.21 -9.56 16.22
C VAL A 203 -9.05 -8.43 15.64
N PRO A 204 -8.48 -7.25 15.34
CA PRO A 204 -9.22 -6.10 14.81
C PRO A 204 -9.54 -6.26 13.30
N VAL A 205 -10.32 -7.28 12.97
CA VAL A 205 -10.79 -7.50 11.58
C VAL A 205 -11.79 -6.41 11.24
N LYS A 206 -11.45 -5.55 10.29
CA LYS A 206 -12.34 -4.50 9.79
C LYS A 206 -12.93 -4.85 8.43
N TYR A 207 -12.14 -5.52 7.60
CA TYR A 207 -12.52 -5.82 6.23
C TYR A 207 -12.34 -7.29 5.90
N ILE A 208 -13.23 -7.76 5.03
CA ILE A 208 -13.06 -9.02 4.31
C ILE A 208 -13.00 -8.74 2.80
N SER A 209 -12.08 -9.42 2.12
CA SER A 209 -11.80 -9.27 0.70
C SER A 209 -11.72 -10.65 0.03
N PRO A 210 -12.87 -11.24 -0.33
CA PRO A 210 -12.93 -12.65 -0.77
C PRO A 210 -12.53 -12.88 -2.23
N ILE A 211 -12.41 -11.83 -3.04
CA ILE A 211 -12.01 -11.90 -4.45
C ILE A 211 -10.74 -11.07 -4.61
N ASN A 212 -9.80 -11.56 -5.43
CA ASN A 212 -8.55 -10.90 -5.77
C ASN A 212 -8.32 -10.96 -7.27
N GLU A 213 -8.00 -9.81 -7.88
CA GLU A 213 -7.67 -9.66 -9.29
C GLU A 213 -8.61 -10.38 -10.25
N PRO A 214 -9.93 -10.12 -10.16
CA PRO A 214 -10.94 -10.90 -10.89
C PRO A 214 -10.80 -10.84 -12.41
N GLN A 215 -10.19 -9.77 -12.94
CA GLN A 215 -10.04 -9.55 -14.38
C GLN A 215 -9.01 -10.46 -15.06
N TRP A 216 -8.08 -11.06 -14.28
CA TRP A 216 -7.05 -11.91 -14.87
C TRP A 216 -7.56 -13.29 -15.24
N SER A 217 -7.00 -13.83 -16.32
CA SER A 217 -7.30 -15.18 -16.79
C SER A 217 -6.58 -16.23 -15.94
N TRP A 218 -7.05 -16.40 -14.70
CA TRP A 218 -6.52 -17.39 -13.78
C TRP A 218 -6.80 -18.81 -14.25
N GLY A 219 -5.76 -19.64 -14.36
CA GLY A 219 -5.93 -21.01 -14.76
C GLY A 219 -4.75 -21.59 -15.53
N GLY A 220 -5.01 -22.69 -16.25
CA GLY A 220 -4.00 -23.44 -16.96
C GLY A 220 -3.45 -24.63 -16.18
N GLY A 221 -2.32 -25.15 -16.58
CA GLY A 221 -1.72 -26.33 -15.97
C GLY A 221 -1.05 -26.00 -14.65
N TRP A 222 0.19 -25.55 -14.70
CA TRP A 222 0.96 -25.15 -13.52
C TRP A 222 1.03 -23.63 -13.44
N VAL A 223 0.65 -23.06 -12.31
CA VAL A 223 0.51 -21.61 -12.12
C VAL A 223 1.38 -21.08 -10.99
N GLY A 224 1.58 -19.76 -10.97
CA GLY A 224 2.42 -19.10 -9.99
C GLY A 224 1.76 -18.89 -8.61
N GLN A 225 0.43 -18.93 -8.54
CA GLN A 225 -0.33 -18.67 -7.31
C GLN A 225 -1.78 -19.15 -7.44
N GLU A 226 -2.51 -19.18 -6.30
CA GLU A 226 -3.96 -19.31 -6.28
C GLU A 226 -4.61 -18.09 -6.97
N GLY A 227 -5.76 -18.29 -7.60
CA GLY A 227 -6.53 -17.22 -8.26
C GLY A 227 -7.84 -17.73 -8.84
N CYS A 228 -8.79 -16.83 -9.05
CA CYS A 228 -10.08 -17.13 -9.65
C CYS A 228 -10.57 -15.94 -10.49
N HIS A 229 -10.88 -16.21 -11.76
CA HIS A 229 -11.46 -15.21 -12.66
C HIS A 229 -12.94 -14.98 -12.35
N TYR A 230 -13.39 -13.74 -12.47
CA TYR A 230 -14.79 -13.35 -12.43
C TYR A 230 -15.02 -12.19 -13.41
N GLU A 231 -16.03 -12.29 -14.25
CA GLU A 231 -16.54 -11.12 -14.96
C GLU A 231 -17.26 -10.17 -13.96
N PRO A 232 -17.46 -8.88 -14.28
CA PRO A 232 -18.09 -7.93 -13.34
C PRO A 232 -19.46 -8.37 -12.80
N ASP A 233 -20.29 -9.05 -13.61
CA ASP A 233 -21.58 -9.57 -13.19
C ASP A 233 -21.48 -10.83 -12.31
N GLU A 234 -20.48 -11.68 -12.55
CA GLU A 234 -20.16 -12.83 -11.70
C GLU A 234 -19.64 -12.36 -10.34
N ALA A 235 -18.71 -11.40 -10.32
CA ALA A 235 -18.25 -10.79 -9.08
C ALA A 235 -19.39 -10.13 -8.29
N LEU A 236 -20.27 -9.38 -8.97
CA LEU A 236 -21.46 -8.78 -8.37
C LEU A 236 -22.33 -9.83 -7.70
N ALA A 237 -22.58 -10.97 -8.38
CA ALA A 237 -23.41 -12.05 -7.83
C ALA A 237 -22.79 -12.66 -6.55
N VAL A 238 -21.48 -12.91 -6.54
CA VAL A 238 -20.76 -13.39 -5.34
C VAL A 238 -20.86 -12.37 -4.22
N PHE A 239 -20.56 -11.09 -4.49
CA PHE A 239 -20.59 -10.05 -3.46
C PHE A 239 -21.99 -9.80 -2.89
N LYS A 240 -23.06 -10.01 -3.64
CA LYS A 240 -24.45 -10.00 -3.12
C LYS A 240 -24.66 -11.07 -2.06
N VAL A 241 -24.18 -12.27 -2.29
CA VAL A 241 -24.28 -13.36 -1.29
C VAL A 241 -23.49 -12.97 -0.05
N PHE A 242 -22.27 -12.45 -0.20
CA PHE A 242 -21.50 -11.94 0.94
C PHE A 242 -22.22 -10.81 1.68
N ALA A 243 -22.80 -9.85 0.97
CA ALA A 243 -23.54 -8.73 1.57
C ALA A 243 -24.73 -9.23 2.42
N GLN A 244 -25.51 -10.17 1.89
CA GLN A 244 -26.59 -10.79 2.63
C GLN A 244 -26.07 -11.50 3.90
N LYS A 245 -25.06 -12.36 3.77
CA LYS A 245 -24.49 -13.14 4.88
C LYS A 245 -23.85 -12.26 5.96
N ILE A 246 -23.18 -11.16 5.59
CA ILE A 246 -22.64 -10.18 6.55
C ILE A 246 -23.79 -9.56 7.37
N LYS A 247 -24.88 -9.14 6.71
CA LYS A 247 -26.05 -8.57 7.39
C LYS A 247 -26.70 -9.58 8.34
N GLU A 248 -26.87 -10.82 7.89
CA GLU A 248 -27.46 -11.90 8.68
C GLU A 248 -26.62 -12.29 9.89
N SER A 249 -25.29 -12.31 9.73
CA SER A 249 -24.36 -12.66 10.82
C SER A 249 -24.26 -11.58 11.90
N GLY A 250 -24.46 -10.31 11.53
CA GLY A 250 -24.27 -9.17 12.42
C GLY A 250 -22.80 -8.94 12.81
N LEU A 251 -21.83 -9.57 12.13
CA LEU A 251 -20.39 -9.35 12.37
C LEU A 251 -20.00 -7.92 12.04
N PRO A 252 -19.12 -7.28 12.83
CA PRO A 252 -18.75 -5.87 12.67
C PRO A 252 -17.68 -5.71 11.57
N VAL A 253 -17.88 -6.32 10.42
CA VAL A 253 -16.95 -6.26 9.27
C VAL A 253 -17.62 -5.68 8.04
N ARG A 254 -16.83 -5.17 7.12
CA ARG A 254 -17.29 -4.63 5.85
C ARG A 254 -16.52 -5.27 4.69
N LEU A 255 -17.07 -5.16 3.49
CA LEU A 255 -16.38 -5.59 2.27
C LEU A 255 -15.31 -4.56 1.87
N MET A 256 -14.16 -5.05 1.45
CA MET A 256 -13.14 -4.36 0.68
C MET A 256 -13.08 -5.07 -0.68
N ALA A 257 -13.45 -4.37 -1.75
CA ALA A 257 -13.75 -5.01 -3.03
C ALA A 257 -13.58 -4.02 -4.20
N PRO A 258 -13.35 -4.49 -5.43
CA PRO A 258 -13.21 -5.89 -5.88
C PRO A 258 -11.76 -6.41 -5.83
N GLU A 259 -10.77 -5.60 -5.46
CA GLU A 259 -9.32 -5.90 -5.56
C GLU A 259 -8.89 -6.09 -7.03
N SER A 260 -9.31 -5.18 -7.90
CA SER A 260 -8.94 -5.23 -9.31
C SER A 260 -7.46 -4.92 -9.51
N GLY A 261 -6.76 -5.67 -10.38
CA GLY A 261 -5.29 -5.69 -10.47
C GLY A 261 -4.65 -4.51 -11.20
N GLU A 262 -5.42 -3.54 -11.72
CA GLU A 262 -4.89 -2.45 -12.53
C GLU A 262 -5.68 -1.14 -12.35
N VAL A 263 -5.16 -0.06 -12.94
CA VAL A 263 -5.80 1.25 -12.99
C VAL A 263 -6.54 1.43 -14.32
N GLY A 264 -7.75 2.00 -14.31
CA GLY A 264 -8.47 2.40 -15.51
C GLY A 264 -9.82 1.70 -15.71
N GLU A 265 -10.28 1.66 -16.97
CA GLU A 265 -11.64 1.27 -17.36
C GLU A 265 -12.05 -0.13 -16.84
N THR A 266 -11.14 -1.09 -16.85
CA THR A 266 -11.42 -2.43 -16.32
C THR A 266 -11.84 -2.35 -14.85
N THR A 267 -11.08 -1.64 -14.03
CA THR A 267 -11.37 -1.45 -12.61
C THR A 267 -12.65 -0.62 -12.39
N GLU A 268 -12.86 0.41 -13.20
CA GLU A 268 -14.08 1.23 -13.13
C GLU A 268 -15.34 0.41 -13.40
N ASN A 269 -15.29 -0.58 -14.31
CA ASN A 269 -16.41 -1.48 -14.57
C ASN A 269 -16.80 -2.32 -13.33
N TYR A 270 -15.81 -2.85 -12.59
CA TYR A 270 -16.07 -3.55 -11.33
C TYR A 270 -16.56 -2.59 -10.25
N PHE A 271 -15.97 -1.38 -10.16
CA PHE A 271 -16.39 -0.36 -9.21
C PHE A 271 -17.84 0.03 -9.45
N ASP A 272 -18.22 0.33 -10.70
CA ASP A 272 -19.60 0.70 -11.07
C ASP A 272 -20.57 -0.43 -10.74
N ALA A 273 -20.22 -1.70 -10.99
CA ALA A 273 -21.06 -2.84 -10.68
C ALA A 273 -21.38 -2.95 -9.18
N LEU A 274 -20.37 -2.80 -8.33
CA LEU A 274 -20.51 -2.94 -6.87
C LEU A 274 -21.11 -1.68 -6.23
N TYR A 275 -20.67 -0.50 -6.64
CA TYR A 275 -21.09 0.76 -6.05
C TYR A 275 -22.56 1.12 -6.34
N ASN A 276 -23.07 0.74 -7.50
CA ASN A 276 -24.48 1.00 -7.88
C ASN A 276 -25.47 -0.01 -7.29
N ASP A 277 -25.01 -1.08 -6.65
CA ASP A 277 -25.88 -2.05 -5.98
C ASP A 277 -26.16 -1.63 -4.52
N GLU A 278 -27.42 -1.39 -4.18
CA GLU A 278 -27.83 -0.89 -2.87
C GLU A 278 -27.49 -1.89 -1.73
N GLU A 279 -27.65 -3.19 -1.98
CA GLU A 279 -27.41 -4.22 -0.95
C GLU A 279 -25.93 -4.33 -0.61
N ILE A 280 -25.06 -4.23 -1.63
CA ILE A 280 -23.61 -4.22 -1.45
C ILE A 280 -23.16 -2.92 -0.78
N ARG A 281 -23.68 -1.76 -1.21
CA ARG A 281 -23.30 -0.47 -0.62
C ARG A 281 -23.53 -0.38 0.89
N GLU A 282 -24.54 -1.04 1.43
CA GLU A 282 -24.78 -1.08 2.87
C GLU A 282 -23.62 -1.70 3.65
N VAL A 283 -22.91 -2.66 3.07
CA VAL A 283 -21.79 -3.38 3.71
C VAL A 283 -20.42 -3.06 3.08
N LEU A 284 -20.39 -2.33 1.97
CA LEU A 284 -19.14 -1.91 1.33
C LEU A 284 -18.43 -0.88 2.21
N GLY A 285 -17.20 -1.18 2.59
CA GLY A 285 -16.36 -0.31 3.41
C GLY A 285 -15.35 0.45 2.59
N SER A 286 -14.86 -0.15 1.51
CA SER A 286 -13.92 0.45 0.60
C SER A 286 -13.99 -0.18 -0.79
N LEU A 287 -13.81 0.63 -1.82
CA LEU A 287 -13.43 0.17 -3.15
C LEU A 287 -11.91 -0.05 -3.16
N ALA A 288 -11.47 -1.19 -3.66
CA ALA A 288 -10.08 -1.61 -3.61
C ALA A 288 -9.54 -1.98 -4.99
N TYR A 289 -8.33 -1.54 -5.27
CA TYR A 289 -7.61 -1.84 -6.51
C TYR A 289 -6.12 -2.01 -6.27
N HIS A 290 -5.40 -2.55 -7.28
CA HIS A 290 -3.95 -2.66 -7.32
C HIS A 290 -3.36 -1.70 -8.35
N SER A 291 -2.14 -1.23 -8.12
CA SER A 291 -1.49 -0.23 -8.99
C SER A 291 -0.55 -0.85 -10.02
N TYR A 292 -0.73 -2.14 -10.36
CA TYR A 292 0.11 -2.81 -11.34
C TYR A 292 -0.01 -2.19 -12.73
N TRP A 293 1.06 -2.26 -13.51
CA TRP A 293 1.16 -1.77 -14.89
C TRP A 293 0.93 -0.26 -15.06
N SER A 294 0.90 0.49 -13.96
CA SER A 294 0.67 1.94 -13.95
C SER A 294 1.84 2.76 -13.38
N ASP A 295 3.00 2.14 -13.15
CA ASP A 295 4.17 2.74 -12.49
C ASP A 295 4.66 4.03 -13.14
N ASN A 296 4.55 4.12 -14.46
CA ASN A 296 4.93 5.29 -15.24
C ASN A 296 3.75 5.91 -16.01
N ASN A 297 2.52 5.63 -15.59
CA ASN A 297 1.30 6.09 -16.24
C ASN A 297 0.58 7.18 -15.44
N TYR A 298 1.25 8.32 -15.24
CA TYR A 298 0.67 9.47 -14.53
C TYR A 298 -0.70 9.87 -15.08
N TRP A 299 -0.88 9.95 -16.41
CA TRP A 299 -2.15 10.37 -17.01
C TRP A 299 -3.27 9.34 -16.86
N GLY A 300 -2.93 8.06 -16.83
CA GLY A 300 -3.89 7.00 -16.52
C GLY A 300 -4.37 7.11 -15.06
N LYS A 301 -3.43 7.27 -14.12
CA LYS A 301 -3.76 7.52 -12.70
C LYS A 301 -4.55 8.80 -12.50
N TYR A 302 -4.22 9.88 -13.23
CA TYR A 302 -4.95 11.15 -13.16
C TYR A 302 -6.40 10.97 -13.61
N GLY A 303 -6.64 10.35 -14.78
CA GLY A 303 -8.00 10.10 -15.28
C GLY A 303 -8.81 9.24 -14.31
N PHE A 304 -8.18 8.19 -13.75
CA PHE A 304 -8.80 7.33 -12.75
C PHE A 304 -9.14 8.09 -11.45
N GLY A 305 -8.23 8.97 -10.98
CA GLY A 305 -8.48 9.83 -9.82
C GLY A 305 -9.63 10.81 -10.03
N GLU A 306 -9.78 11.38 -11.24
CA GLU A 306 -10.95 12.21 -11.60
C GLU A 306 -12.24 11.37 -11.52
N THR A 307 -12.23 10.14 -12.05
CA THR A 307 -13.39 9.23 -11.95
C THR A 307 -13.73 8.91 -10.49
N ILE A 308 -12.71 8.64 -9.64
CA ILE A 308 -12.91 8.42 -8.20
C ILE A 308 -13.59 9.63 -7.56
N ASN A 309 -13.10 10.84 -7.82
CA ASN A 309 -13.63 12.05 -7.24
C ASN A 309 -15.06 12.37 -7.72
N GLU A 310 -15.37 12.07 -8.98
CA GLU A 310 -16.69 12.35 -9.56
C GLU A 310 -17.75 11.33 -9.15
N LYS A 311 -17.39 10.02 -9.14
CA LYS A 311 -18.35 8.94 -8.96
C LYS A 311 -18.40 8.37 -7.55
N TYR A 312 -17.26 8.29 -6.84
CA TYR A 312 -17.11 7.51 -5.61
C TYR A 312 -16.62 8.33 -4.41
N SER A 313 -16.84 9.66 -4.40
CA SER A 313 -16.32 10.58 -3.38
C SER A 313 -16.86 10.36 -1.95
N ASP A 314 -17.90 9.57 -1.78
CA ASP A 314 -18.53 9.26 -0.48
C ASP A 314 -18.09 7.91 0.11
N ILE A 315 -17.17 7.20 -0.55
CA ILE A 315 -16.58 5.95 -0.06
C ILE A 315 -15.07 5.99 -0.12
N ASN A 316 -14.39 5.24 0.76
CA ASN A 316 -12.95 5.10 0.67
C ASN A 316 -12.55 4.33 -0.60
N VAL A 317 -11.44 4.74 -1.19
CA VAL A 317 -10.76 3.99 -2.24
C VAL A 317 -9.36 3.65 -1.75
N ASP A 318 -9.02 2.38 -1.69
CA ASP A 318 -7.75 1.91 -1.14
C ASP A 318 -6.91 1.23 -2.23
N MET A 319 -5.64 1.57 -2.30
CA MET A 319 -4.65 0.83 -3.08
C MET A 319 -4.05 -0.26 -2.19
N THR A 320 -4.47 -1.49 -2.44
CA THR A 320 -4.30 -2.59 -1.50
C THR A 320 -3.14 -3.50 -1.83
N GLU A 321 -2.54 -3.35 -3.02
CA GLU A 321 -1.46 -4.21 -3.46
C GLU A 321 -0.61 -3.59 -4.56
N TRP A 322 0.70 -3.55 -4.35
CA TRP A 322 1.68 -3.24 -5.36
C TRP A 322 3.06 -3.79 -4.99
N CYS A 323 3.77 -4.32 -5.97
CA CYS A 323 5.22 -4.53 -5.96
C CYS A 323 5.77 -4.22 -7.36
N GLU A 324 7.08 -4.03 -7.46
CA GLU A 324 7.75 -3.80 -8.72
C GLU A 324 7.81 -5.08 -9.56
N LEU A 325 7.26 -5.03 -10.78
CA LEU A 325 7.26 -6.16 -11.71
C LEU A 325 8.20 -5.91 -12.91
N PRO A 326 8.90 -6.96 -13.38
CA PRO A 326 8.99 -8.31 -12.82
C PRO A 326 9.76 -8.34 -11.50
N CYS A 327 9.46 -9.31 -10.62
CA CYS A 327 10.07 -9.47 -9.29
C CYS A 327 11.54 -9.95 -9.37
N SER A 328 12.42 -9.16 -10.00
CA SER A 328 13.80 -9.54 -10.33
C SER A 328 14.81 -8.41 -10.06
N HIS A 329 14.46 -7.46 -9.19
CA HIS A 329 15.32 -6.32 -8.88
C HIS A 329 16.25 -6.62 -7.71
N ASP A 330 17.50 -6.13 -7.79
CA ASP A 330 18.46 -6.21 -6.68
C ASP A 330 17.85 -5.56 -5.43
N ILE A 331 17.91 -6.25 -4.32
CA ILE A 331 17.36 -5.76 -3.06
C ILE A 331 18.04 -4.47 -2.58
N ASN A 332 19.26 -4.21 -3.01
CA ASN A 332 20.02 -3.00 -2.66
C ASN A 332 19.84 -1.85 -3.67
N ASP A 333 19.10 -2.08 -4.75
CA ASP A 333 18.90 -1.06 -5.77
C ASP A 333 18.03 0.08 -5.26
N PHE A 334 18.62 1.28 -5.20
CA PHE A 334 17.89 2.46 -4.74
C PHE A 334 16.95 3.04 -5.82
N GLU A 335 17.18 2.76 -7.10
CA GLU A 335 16.24 3.13 -8.17
C GLU A 335 14.89 2.43 -7.96
N SER A 336 14.91 1.17 -7.51
CA SER A 336 13.72 0.43 -7.11
C SER A 336 13.00 1.07 -5.90
N ALA A 337 13.75 1.59 -4.93
CA ALA A 337 13.17 2.35 -3.82
C ALA A 337 12.55 3.67 -4.28
N MET A 338 13.19 4.39 -5.19
CA MET A 338 12.66 5.61 -5.81
C MET A 338 11.40 5.33 -6.62
N LEU A 339 11.36 4.24 -7.39
CA LEU A 339 10.16 3.83 -8.13
C LEU A 339 8.99 3.57 -7.17
N MET A 340 9.20 2.78 -6.10
CA MET A 340 8.18 2.55 -5.10
C MET A 340 7.68 3.85 -4.47
N ALA A 341 8.58 4.78 -4.14
CA ALA A 341 8.20 6.06 -3.57
C ALA A 341 7.38 6.92 -4.54
N ASN A 342 7.69 6.90 -5.85
CA ASN A 342 6.91 7.58 -6.88
C ASN A 342 5.51 6.95 -7.01
N VAL A 343 5.40 5.62 -7.02
CA VAL A 343 4.09 4.93 -7.06
C VAL A 343 3.23 5.29 -5.85
N ILE A 344 3.79 5.26 -4.63
CA ILE A 344 3.09 5.68 -3.41
C ILE A 344 2.64 7.15 -3.53
N MET A 345 3.52 8.03 -4.00
CA MET A 345 3.23 9.46 -4.16
C MET A 345 2.08 9.69 -5.14
N ASP A 346 2.10 9.03 -6.30
CA ASP A 346 1.07 9.16 -7.32
C ASP A 346 -0.27 8.61 -6.84
N ASP A 347 -0.30 7.44 -6.21
CA ASP A 347 -1.54 6.87 -5.69
C ASP A 347 -2.17 7.78 -4.62
N ILE A 348 -1.37 8.35 -3.73
CA ILE A 348 -1.86 9.27 -2.70
C ILE A 348 -2.29 10.61 -3.29
N LYS A 349 -1.52 11.18 -4.21
CA LYS A 349 -1.69 12.55 -4.68
C LYS A 349 -2.60 12.66 -5.89
N VAL A 350 -2.50 11.71 -6.80
CA VAL A 350 -3.14 11.74 -8.12
C VAL A 350 -4.43 10.94 -8.11
N THR A 351 -4.39 9.67 -7.67
CA THR A 351 -5.62 8.87 -7.53
C THR A 351 -6.39 9.18 -6.25
N GLY A 352 -5.73 9.71 -5.21
CA GLY A 352 -6.40 10.18 -4.01
C GLY A 352 -6.77 9.09 -3.02
N VAL A 353 -6.02 7.99 -2.97
CA VAL A 353 -6.32 6.82 -2.13
C VAL A 353 -6.33 7.12 -0.64
N ASN A 354 -7.11 6.34 0.11
CA ASN A 354 -7.26 6.46 1.55
C ASN A 354 -6.29 5.56 2.33
N SER A 355 -5.75 4.51 1.73
CA SER A 355 -4.66 3.70 2.28
C SER A 355 -3.78 3.13 1.16
N TRP A 356 -2.59 2.64 1.53
CA TRP A 356 -1.66 2.04 0.60
C TRP A 356 -0.98 0.81 1.20
N SER A 357 -0.95 -0.31 0.48
CA SER A 357 -0.32 -1.55 0.96
C SER A 357 0.65 -2.14 -0.06
N SER A 358 1.82 -2.55 0.42
CA SER A 358 2.77 -3.34 -0.36
C SER A 358 2.24 -4.75 -0.59
N TRP A 359 2.54 -5.33 -1.78
CA TRP A 359 2.15 -6.72 -2.07
C TRP A 359 2.62 -7.63 -0.96
N VAL A 360 3.92 -7.66 -0.62
CA VAL A 360 4.35 -8.50 0.49
C VAL A 360 5.30 -7.78 1.46
N GLY A 361 5.10 -8.06 2.74
CA GLY A 361 6.01 -7.60 3.80
C GLY A 361 7.37 -8.29 3.72
N VAL A 362 7.38 -9.59 3.46
CA VAL A 362 8.59 -10.42 3.27
C VAL A 362 8.42 -11.23 2.00
N ASN A 363 9.47 -11.37 1.19
CA ASN A 363 9.48 -12.34 0.10
C ASN A 363 10.80 -13.10 0.05
N ASN A 364 10.76 -14.24 -0.64
CA ASN A 364 11.94 -15.03 -0.88
C ASN A 364 12.84 -14.35 -1.91
N TYR A 365 14.13 -14.61 -1.82
CA TYR A 365 15.08 -14.12 -2.80
C TYR A 365 15.46 -15.17 -3.84
N GLY A 366 15.77 -14.71 -5.04
CA GLY A 366 16.54 -15.42 -6.04
C GLY A 366 17.94 -14.84 -6.14
N ILE A 367 18.79 -15.50 -6.93
CA ILE A 367 20.11 -14.98 -7.29
C ILE A 367 20.14 -14.78 -8.80
N ASP A 368 20.48 -13.58 -9.26
CA ASP A 368 20.62 -13.25 -10.67
C ASP A 368 21.93 -13.80 -11.29
N GLU A 369 22.12 -13.60 -12.56
CA GLU A 369 23.33 -14.04 -13.29
C GLU A 369 24.63 -13.35 -12.85
N ASN A 370 24.53 -12.21 -12.15
CA ASN A 370 25.64 -11.44 -11.61
C ASN A 370 25.95 -11.81 -10.17
N GLY A 371 25.13 -12.65 -9.53
CA GLY A 371 25.25 -13.05 -8.13
C GLY A 371 24.56 -12.08 -7.16
N ASN A 372 23.71 -11.16 -7.63
CA ASN A 372 22.94 -10.26 -6.79
C ASN A 372 21.70 -10.98 -6.25
N MET A 373 21.33 -10.64 -5.03
CA MET A 373 20.10 -11.08 -4.41
C MET A 373 18.92 -10.27 -4.96
N ILE A 374 17.94 -10.93 -5.57
CA ILE A 374 16.77 -10.29 -6.19
C ILE A 374 15.49 -10.71 -5.48
N SER A 375 14.61 -9.73 -5.22
CA SER A 375 13.31 -9.93 -4.58
C SER A 375 12.45 -8.67 -4.72
N ASP A 376 11.14 -8.78 -4.44
CA ASP A 376 10.18 -7.66 -4.39
C ASP A 376 9.69 -7.34 -2.97
N GLY A 377 10.12 -8.09 -1.94
CA GLY A 377 9.74 -7.83 -0.55
C GLY A 377 10.33 -6.54 0.03
N LEU A 378 9.70 -6.02 1.08
CA LEU A 378 10.26 -4.97 1.94
C LEU A 378 11.40 -5.55 2.80
N LEU A 379 11.18 -6.73 3.34
CA LEU A 379 12.16 -7.61 3.93
C LEU A 379 12.32 -8.84 3.03
N VAL A 380 13.47 -9.48 3.10
CA VAL A 380 13.82 -10.56 2.19
C VAL A 380 14.41 -11.72 2.99
N ALA A 381 13.95 -12.92 2.72
CA ALA A 381 14.33 -14.12 3.45
C ALA A 381 14.61 -15.28 2.47
N ASP A 382 15.20 -16.35 2.97
CA ASP A 382 15.20 -17.64 2.28
C ASP A 382 13.85 -18.38 2.47
N ASP A 383 13.61 -19.45 1.72
CA ASP A 383 12.35 -20.21 1.74
C ASP A 383 11.90 -20.69 3.12
N LYS A 384 12.84 -20.85 4.06
CA LYS A 384 12.56 -21.32 5.42
C LYS A 384 12.64 -20.22 6.46
N CYS A 385 12.87 -18.99 6.02
CA CYS A 385 13.08 -17.85 6.89
C CYS A 385 14.17 -18.08 7.94
N THR A 386 15.35 -18.58 7.49
CA THR A 386 16.56 -18.80 8.32
C THR A 386 17.58 -17.67 8.13
N GLU A 387 17.35 -16.78 7.17
CA GLU A 387 18.12 -15.57 6.91
C GLU A 387 17.14 -14.41 6.68
N LEU A 388 17.50 -13.19 7.08
CA LEU A 388 16.66 -12.02 6.94
C LEU A 388 17.51 -10.81 6.48
N TYR A 389 17.05 -10.13 5.43
CA TYR A 389 17.66 -8.95 4.85
C TYR A 389 16.64 -7.84 4.69
N THR A 390 17.10 -6.59 4.67
CA THR A 390 16.27 -5.42 4.42
C THR A 390 16.52 -4.91 3.02
N ALA A 391 15.48 -4.79 2.20
CA ALA A 391 15.60 -4.22 0.86
C ALA A 391 15.63 -2.68 0.89
N ALA A 392 16.20 -2.04 -0.14
CA ALA A 392 16.18 -0.59 -0.29
C ALA A 392 14.74 -0.01 -0.27
N ARG A 393 13.76 -0.74 -0.81
CA ARG A 393 12.33 -0.41 -0.78
C ARG A 393 11.74 -0.24 0.62
N TYR A 394 12.32 -0.89 1.62
CA TYR A 394 11.96 -0.67 3.02
C TYR A 394 12.13 0.81 3.42
N SER A 395 13.22 1.44 2.97
CA SER A 395 13.45 2.86 3.26
C SER A 395 12.43 3.76 2.58
N ALA A 396 12.01 3.44 1.34
CA ALA A 396 10.95 4.16 0.64
C ALA A 396 9.63 4.10 1.44
N MET A 397 9.21 2.90 1.82
CA MET A 397 8.01 2.72 2.64
C MET A 397 8.10 3.47 3.98
N ALA A 398 9.27 3.46 4.64
CA ALA A 398 9.49 4.11 5.92
C ALA A 398 9.32 5.64 5.86
N HIS A 399 9.70 6.29 4.76
CA HIS A 399 9.51 7.74 4.57
C HIS A 399 8.04 8.15 4.63
N PHE A 400 7.12 7.27 4.28
CA PHE A 400 5.69 7.50 4.36
C PHE A 400 5.11 6.92 5.66
N SER A 401 5.20 5.61 5.85
CA SER A 401 4.44 4.88 6.85
C SER A 401 4.82 5.25 8.29
N LYS A 402 6.10 5.53 8.53
CA LYS A 402 6.60 5.88 9.87
C LYS A 402 6.14 7.26 10.34
N TYR A 403 5.87 8.16 9.42
CA TYR A 403 5.62 9.58 9.74
C TYR A 403 4.18 10.02 9.47
N ILE A 404 3.42 9.27 8.68
CA ILE A 404 2.03 9.57 8.32
C ILE A 404 1.10 8.55 9.00
N PRO A 405 0.72 8.75 10.27
CA PRO A 405 -0.16 7.82 10.98
C PRO A 405 -1.59 7.85 10.42
N ALA A 406 -2.35 6.78 10.68
CA ALA A 406 -3.77 6.72 10.36
C ALA A 406 -4.53 7.94 10.92
N GLY A 407 -5.48 8.45 10.14
CA GLY A 407 -6.25 9.66 10.45
C GLY A 407 -5.57 10.97 10.05
N SER A 408 -4.39 10.92 9.43
CA SER A 408 -3.76 12.10 8.85
C SER A 408 -4.59 12.64 7.68
N LYS A 409 -4.54 13.96 7.47
CA LYS A 409 -5.19 14.65 6.36
C LYS A 409 -4.14 15.10 5.36
N ARG A 410 -4.28 14.71 4.10
CA ARG A 410 -3.44 15.29 3.05
C ARG A 410 -3.80 16.77 2.88
N ILE A 411 -2.78 17.63 2.78
CA ILE A 411 -2.94 19.07 2.63
C ILE A 411 -2.24 19.55 1.36
N TYR A 412 -2.60 20.78 0.94
CA TYR A 412 -2.11 21.39 -0.30
C TYR A 412 -0.60 21.65 -0.23
N THR A 413 0.09 21.28 -1.34
CA THR A 413 1.48 21.65 -1.62
C THR A 413 1.62 22.10 -3.07
N ASN A 414 2.46 23.11 -3.33
CA ASN A 414 2.74 23.58 -4.68
C ASN A 414 4.19 24.06 -4.81
N PRO A 415 5.07 23.31 -5.50
CA PRO A 415 6.42 23.75 -5.78
C PRO A 415 6.44 24.80 -6.89
N SER A 416 7.31 25.80 -6.76
CA SER A 416 7.55 26.81 -7.77
C SER A 416 9.03 27.19 -7.86
N ARG A 417 9.47 27.55 -9.08
CA ARG A 417 10.87 27.96 -9.32
C ARG A 417 11.17 29.32 -8.72
N LEU A 418 12.33 29.44 -8.12
CA LEU A 418 12.92 30.75 -7.83
C LEU A 418 13.52 31.35 -9.11
N LEU A 419 13.46 32.67 -9.24
CA LEU A 419 13.99 33.39 -10.39
C LEU A 419 15.50 33.12 -10.62
N GLY A 420 15.84 32.89 -11.90
CA GLY A 420 17.23 32.71 -12.35
C GLY A 420 17.76 31.29 -12.11
N LYS A 421 16.92 30.32 -11.75
CA LYS A 421 17.29 28.91 -11.61
C LYS A 421 16.75 28.07 -12.76
N ASP A 422 17.64 27.27 -13.34
CA ASP A 422 17.30 26.30 -14.40
C ASP A 422 17.10 24.93 -13.74
N ILE A 423 15.89 24.71 -13.21
CA ILE A 423 15.51 23.47 -12.53
C ILE A 423 14.20 22.98 -13.15
N SER A 424 14.14 21.71 -13.45
CA SER A 424 12.92 21.04 -13.84
C SER A 424 12.03 20.84 -12.60
N LEU A 425 10.81 21.38 -12.62
CA LEU A 425 9.82 21.07 -11.58
C LEU A 425 9.21 19.68 -11.77
N GLN A 426 9.44 19.03 -12.91
CA GLN A 426 8.99 17.66 -13.18
C GLN A 426 9.82 16.62 -12.40
N ASP A 427 11.04 17.00 -11.99
CA ASP A 427 11.91 16.11 -11.23
C ASP A 427 11.58 16.13 -9.73
N ILE A 428 10.65 16.98 -9.29
CA ILE A 428 10.30 17.16 -7.87
C ILE A 428 8.83 16.86 -7.66
N GLU A 429 8.57 15.80 -6.90
CA GLU A 429 7.24 15.48 -6.40
C GLU A 429 7.12 15.83 -4.91
N THR A 430 5.96 16.36 -4.52
CA THR A 430 5.72 16.78 -3.13
C THR A 430 4.32 16.44 -2.67
N THR A 431 4.21 15.98 -1.43
CA THR A 431 2.92 15.88 -0.72
C THR A 431 3.11 16.23 0.75
N ALA A 432 2.09 16.73 1.39
CA ALA A 432 2.13 16.99 2.83
C ALA A 432 0.87 16.51 3.52
N PHE A 433 1.04 16.19 4.82
CA PHE A 433 -0.02 15.71 5.67
C PHE A 433 -0.03 16.48 6.99
N LYS A 434 -1.23 16.76 7.48
CA LYS A 434 -1.48 17.17 8.85
C LYS A 434 -1.87 15.94 9.65
N THR A 435 -1.05 15.62 10.64
CA THR A 435 -1.25 14.44 11.48
C THR A 435 -2.29 14.71 12.59
N PRO A 436 -2.88 13.67 13.20
CA PRO A 436 -3.85 13.84 14.29
C PRO A 436 -3.29 14.57 15.52
N ASP A 437 -1.97 14.51 15.75
CA ASP A 437 -1.28 15.24 16.82
C ASP A 437 -0.81 16.66 16.40
N GLY A 438 -1.23 17.11 15.22
CA GLY A 438 -1.04 18.49 14.73
C GLY A 438 0.32 18.76 14.08
N LYS A 439 1.13 17.76 13.83
CA LYS A 439 2.37 17.93 13.07
C LYS A 439 2.08 18.06 11.59
N ILE A 440 2.99 18.72 10.86
CA ILE A 440 3.01 18.71 9.40
C ILE A 440 4.15 17.80 8.95
N VAL A 441 3.81 16.81 8.13
CA VAL A 441 4.77 15.90 7.50
C VAL A 441 4.80 16.20 6.00
N LEU A 442 5.96 16.58 5.51
CA LEU A 442 6.21 16.87 4.10
C LEU A 442 7.11 15.79 3.53
N ILE A 443 6.70 15.19 2.41
CA ILE A 443 7.50 14.25 1.63
C ILE A 443 7.95 14.95 0.35
N LEU A 444 9.23 14.86 0.05
CA LEU A 444 9.87 15.38 -1.15
C LEU A 444 10.55 14.21 -1.88
N LEU A 445 10.16 13.96 -3.13
CA LEU A 445 10.88 13.07 -4.03
C LEU A 445 11.65 13.91 -5.03
N ASN A 446 12.95 13.73 -5.10
CA ASN A 446 13.82 14.40 -6.04
C ASN A 446 14.41 13.38 -7.01
N ASN A 447 13.90 13.34 -8.22
CA ASN A 447 14.37 12.48 -9.33
C ASN A 447 15.41 13.19 -10.21
N GLY A 448 16.06 14.25 -9.70
CA GLY A 448 16.99 15.07 -10.46
C GLY A 448 18.20 15.53 -9.63
N GLN A 449 18.75 16.66 -10.00
CA GLN A 449 19.94 17.20 -9.31
C GLN A 449 19.62 17.71 -7.89
N SER A 450 20.65 17.74 -7.04
CA SER A 450 20.56 18.29 -5.69
C SER A 450 20.03 19.73 -5.66
N LEU A 451 19.11 20.02 -4.75
CA LEU A 451 18.50 21.35 -4.66
C LEU A 451 18.15 21.73 -3.22
N ASN A 452 17.95 23.02 -3.00
CA ASN A 452 17.46 23.57 -1.75
C ASN A 452 15.99 24.01 -1.89
N VAL A 453 15.13 23.46 -1.04
CA VAL A 453 13.70 23.75 -0.98
C VAL A 453 13.43 24.76 0.12
N MET A 454 12.83 25.89 -0.22
CA MET A 454 12.32 26.86 0.76
C MET A 454 10.90 26.44 1.16
N THR A 455 10.72 26.05 2.43
CA THR A 455 9.46 25.47 2.97
C THR A 455 8.49 26.50 3.56
N GLY A 456 8.78 27.82 3.42
CA GLY A 456 7.83 28.88 3.80
C GLY A 456 7.73 29.13 5.31
N LYS A 457 6.51 29.39 5.79
CA LYS A 457 6.25 29.99 7.14
C LYS A 457 6.15 29.02 8.31
N LEU A 458 6.41 27.74 8.10
CA LEU A 458 6.30 26.77 9.19
C LEU A 458 7.32 27.11 10.30
N THR A 459 6.85 27.13 11.55
CA THR A 459 7.66 27.48 12.73
C THR A 459 7.65 26.33 13.72
N GLY A 460 8.57 26.34 14.69
CA GLY A 460 8.65 25.32 15.73
C GLY A 460 9.92 24.48 15.63
N LYS A 461 9.79 23.19 15.82
CA LYS A 461 10.88 22.23 15.62
C LYS A 461 10.77 21.59 14.24
N MET A 462 11.90 21.24 13.67
CA MET A 462 12.00 20.57 12.38
C MET A 462 12.95 19.38 12.50
N GLU A 463 12.53 18.25 11.98
CA GLU A 463 13.37 17.09 11.75
C GLU A 463 13.38 16.78 10.24
N VAL A 464 14.54 16.44 9.71
CA VAL A 464 14.71 16.08 8.30
C VAL A 464 15.38 14.71 8.23
N VAL A 465 14.72 13.78 7.57
CA VAL A 465 15.22 12.44 7.30
C VAL A 465 15.37 12.30 5.79
N SER A 466 16.50 11.80 5.33
CA SER A 466 16.76 11.62 3.90
C SER A 466 17.31 10.23 3.59
N SER A 467 16.96 9.73 2.40
CA SER A 467 17.52 8.50 1.82
C SER A 467 18.07 8.79 0.44
N THR A 468 19.25 8.26 0.19
CA THR A 468 19.96 8.21 -1.10
C THR A 468 20.52 6.79 -1.30
N ALA A 469 21.14 6.52 -2.45
CA ALA A 469 21.80 5.24 -2.69
C ALA A 469 22.89 4.91 -1.66
N GLU A 470 23.59 5.91 -1.13
CA GLU A 470 24.69 5.69 -0.16
C GLU A 470 24.17 5.55 1.27
N LYS A 471 23.08 6.23 1.61
CA LYS A 471 22.56 6.28 2.98
C LYS A 471 21.06 6.30 2.99
N GLN A 472 20.47 5.44 3.81
CA GLN A 472 19.03 5.33 3.93
C GLN A 472 18.57 5.72 5.34
N LEU A 473 17.43 6.44 5.41
CA LEU A 473 16.80 6.90 6.65
C LEU A 473 17.73 7.68 7.59
N GLU A 474 18.66 8.48 7.03
CA GLU A 474 19.56 9.30 7.83
C GLU A 474 18.83 10.56 8.33
N THR A 475 18.84 10.78 9.64
CA THR A 475 18.41 12.07 10.21
C THR A 475 19.49 13.12 9.94
N VAL A 476 19.31 13.89 8.88
CA VAL A 476 20.28 14.90 8.44
C VAL A 476 20.14 16.22 9.19
N TYR A 477 19.00 16.44 9.84
CA TYR A 477 18.77 17.60 10.69
C TYR A 477 17.72 17.35 11.78
N SER A 478 17.96 17.88 12.98
CA SER A 478 16.95 17.98 14.03
C SER A 478 17.21 19.23 14.86
N GLY A 479 16.23 20.16 14.93
CA GLY A 479 16.41 21.44 15.63
C GLY A 479 15.25 22.40 15.42
N ARG A 480 15.54 23.71 15.50
CA ARG A 480 14.55 24.75 15.14
C ARG A 480 14.32 24.77 13.64
N THR A 481 13.12 25.14 13.22
CA THR A 481 12.79 25.29 11.81
C THR A 481 13.80 26.17 11.08
N LYS A 482 14.31 25.67 9.95
CA LYS A 482 15.15 26.41 9.00
C LYS A 482 14.30 26.83 7.82
N MET A 483 14.74 27.91 7.16
CA MET A 483 14.06 28.42 5.95
C MET A 483 14.22 27.47 4.75
N PHE A 484 15.30 26.70 4.72
CA PHE A 484 15.65 25.82 3.62
C PHE A 484 15.92 24.39 4.10
N VAL A 485 15.49 23.45 3.27
CA VAL A 485 15.81 22.02 3.37
C VAL A 485 16.62 21.63 2.15
N GLU A 486 17.77 21.01 2.37
CA GLU A 486 18.55 20.40 1.30
C GLU A 486 17.87 19.09 0.90
N CYS A 487 17.63 18.92 -0.40
CA CYS A 487 17.09 17.73 -1.00
C CYS A 487 18.17 17.18 -1.96
N PRO A 488 18.87 16.10 -1.59
CA PRO A 488 19.92 15.53 -2.44
C PRO A 488 19.40 15.11 -3.82
N ALA A 489 20.31 14.90 -4.76
CA ALA A 489 19.98 14.26 -6.03
C ALA A 489 19.47 12.85 -5.78
N ASP A 490 18.52 12.39 -6.59
CA ASP A 490 17.93 11.05 -6.54
C ASP A 490 17.67 10.59 -5.10
N SER A 491 16.71 11.29 -4.43
CA SER A 491 16.48 11.14 -2.99
C SER A 491 15.02 11.17 -2.58
N ILE A 492 14.76 10.53 -1.45
CA ILE A 492 13.51 10.66 -0.71
C ILE A 492 13.82 11.46 0.55
N THR A 493 13.12 12.58 0.78
CA THR A 493 13.31 13.42 1.96
C THR A 493 11.99 13.65 2.68
N THR A 494 11.94 13.30 3.97
CA THR A 494 10.80 13.58 4.84
C THR A 494 11.17 14.71 5.79
N VAL A 495 10.29 15.72 5.87
CA VAL A 495 10.43 16.86 6.79
C VAL A 495 9.26 16.86 7.75
N ILE A 496 9.54 16.82 9.03
CA ILE A 496 8.54 16.83 10.11
C ILE A 496 8.61 18.15 10.85
N PHE A 497 7.51 18.89 10.87
CA PHE A 497 7.34 20.13 11.65
C PHE A 497 6.45 19.86 12.86
N SER A 498 6.90 20.32 14.06
CA SER A 498 6.22 20.10 15.32
C SER A 498 6.34 21.29 16.29
#